data_85974fdec75966592ce127e8dd581f21
#
_entry.id   85974fdec75966592ce127e8dd581f21
#
_cell.length_a   1.000
_cell.length_b   1.000
_cell.length_c   1.000
_cell.angle_alpha   90.00
_cell.angle_beta   90.00
_cell.angle_gamma   90.00
#
_symmetry.space_group_name_H-M   'P 1'
#
loop_
_entity.id
_entity.type
_entity.pdbx_description
1 polymer ?
#
loop_
_entity_poly.entity_id
_entity_poly.type
_entity_poly.pdbx_seq_one_letter_code
_entity_poly.pdbx_strand_id
1 'polypeptide(L)'
;RRGAAHLVLAGRTAVAADPIVEQVAADLSTAGTDLTREALRAGLVRALATDDARPTAAHLERMAVGWERRREVLGTLDRLRSAGISVEYVQLDITDGPAVAAAVDRIHSDHGRLDIVVHGAGVLADHRVTELTPEQIDQVLQTKITGARNLAAAVRKDSLRRLLMITSVAGWYGNPGQAAYAAANRVLDALAADWDAHWPCPVTSISFGPWDGSGMATEQIRRQFRQRGVEVIDRAAGVAAFLDEIDQHPPTPHVLIGRGPWLQSTIPDAATRQTPERVAEPEPLTTGSRS
;
A
#
# COMPACT_ATOMS: atom_id res chain seq x y z
N ARG A 1 23.38 3.67 -6.50
CA ARG A 1 23.61 2.20 -6.59
C ARG A 1 24.11 1.72 -5.24
N ARG A 2 23.18 1.39 -4.33
CA ARG A 2 23.52 0.84 -3.00
C ARG A 2 23.32 -0.68 -2.98
N GLY A 3 23.85 -1.38 -4.00
CA GLY A 3 24.16 -2.80 -3.95
C GLY A 3 23.05 -3.79 -3.63
N ALA A 4 21.78 -3.51 -3.96
CA ALA A 4 20.78 -4.57 -3.94
C ALA A 4 21.13 -5.58 -5.04
N ALA A 5 21.52 -6.79 -4.69
CA ALA A 5 21.89 -7.82 -5.64
C ALA A 5 20.66 -8.31 -6.42
N HIS A 6 19.48 -8.29 -5.81
CA HIS A 6 18.23 -8.71 -6.41
C HIS A 6 17.04 -7.98 -5.77
N LEU A 7 16.01 -7.66 -6.58
CA LEU A 7 14.79 -7.00 -6.15
C LEU A 7 13.58 -7.89 -6.51
N VAL A 8 12.77 -8.22 -5.51
CA VAL A 8 11.49 -8.90 -5.73
C VAL A 8 10.36 -7.91 -5.54
N LEU A 9 9.62 -7.64 -6.59
CA LEU A 9 8.40 -6.86 -6.54
C LEU A 9 7.20 -7.80 -6.42
N ALA A 10 6.28 -7.54 -5.51
CA ALA A 10 5.08 -8.34 -5.33
C ALA A 10 3.83 -7.49 -5.42
N GLY A 11 2.78 -8.01 -6.02
CA GLY A 11 1.51 -7.33 -6.14
C GLY A 11 0.41 -8.20 -6.76
N ARG A 12 -0.83 -7.75 -6.68
CA ARG A 12 -2.01 -8.52 -7.15
C ARG A 12 -2.18 -8.55 -8.67
N THR A 13 -1.51 -7.65 -9.39
CA THR A 13 -1.67 -7.53 -10.83
C THR A 13 -1.13 -8.76 -11.54
N ALA A 14 -1.95 -9.43 -12.33
CA ALA A 14 -1.49 -10.50 -13.22
C ALA A 14 -0.62 -9.92 -14.34
N VAL A 15 0.55 -10.49 -14.55
CA VAL A 15 1.43 -10.13 -15.69
C VAL A 15 1.19 -10.99 -16.92
N ALA A 16 0.41 -12.07 -16.79
CA ALA A 16 -0.07 -12.85 -17.92
C ALA A 16 -0.92 -11.97 -18.84
N ALA A 17 -0.71 -12.09 -20.15
CA ALA A 17 -1.48 -11.36 -21.14
C ALA A 17 -2.89 -11.95 -21.25
N ASP A 18 -3.90 -11.09 -21.35
CA ASP A 18 -5.20 -11.49 -21.87
C ASP A 18 -5.14 -11.35 -23.41
N PRO A 19 -5.30 -12.45 -24.18
CA PRO A 19 -5.10 -12.42 -25.63
C PRO A 19 -6.02 -11.44 -26.35
N ILE A 20 -7.26 -11.30 -25.89
CA ILE A 20 -8.26 -10.39 -26.50
C ILE A 20 -7.86 -8.94 -26.25
N VAL A 21 -7.46 -8.62 -25.01
CA VAL A 21 -7.03 -7.28 -24.63
C VAL A 21 -5.79 -6.86 -25.40
N GLU A 22 -4.80 -7.75 -25.52
CA GLU A 22 -3.56 -7.47 -26.26
C GLU A 22 -3.82 -7.30 -27.75
N GLN A 23 -4.70 -8.11 -28.36
CA GLN A 23 -5.07 -7.95 -29.75
C GLN A 23 -5.74 -6.60 -30.01
N VAL A 24 -6.72 -6.21 -29.16
CA VAL A 24 -7.39 -4.91 -29.28
C VAL A 24 -6.41 -3.75 -29.11
N ALA A 25 -5.49 -3.85 -28.17
CA ALA A 25 -4.46 -2.83 -27.94
C ALA A 25 -3.50 -2.69 -29.16
N ALA A 26 -3.12 -3.82 -29.76
CA ALA A 26 -2.30 -3.84 -30.96
C ALA A 26 -3.03 -3.23 -32.17
N ASP A 27 -4.31 -3.56 -32.36
CA ASP A 27 -5.13 -3.02 -33.44
C ASP A 27 -5.30 -1.49 -33.32
N LEU A 28 -5.55 -1.00 -32.11
CA LEU A 28 -5.63 0.45 -31.81
C LEU A 28 -4.31 1.16 -32.10
N SER A 29 -3.20 0.56 -31.68
CA SER A 29 -1.86 1.11 -31.90
C SER A 29 -1.54 1.17 -33.39
N THR A 30 -1.86 0.12 -34.17
CA THR A 30 -1.67 0.04 -35.62
C THR A 30 -2.52 1.08 -36.34
N ALA A 31 -3.71 1.37 -35.83
CA ALA A 31 -4.59 2.42 -36.35
C ALA A 31 -4.16 3.85 -35.95
N GLY A 32 -3.04 4.01 -35.24
CA GLY A 32 -2.56 5.32 -34.76
C GLY A 32 -3.44 5.95 -33.68
N THR A 33 -4.26 5.14 -32.99
CA THR A 33 -5.10 5.61 -31.89
C THR A 33 -4.32 5.60 -30.57
N ASP A 34 -4.41 6.68 -29.81
CA ASP A 34 -3.81 6.73 -28.47
C ASP A 34 -4.40 5.61 -27.59
N LEU A 35 -3.51 4.83 -26.99
CA LEU A 35 -3.88 3.72 -26.10
C LEU A 35 -4.33 4.24 -24.73
N THR A 36 -5.52 4.85 -24.70
CA THR A 36 -6.20 5.26 -23.48
C THR A 36 -7.14 4.16 -23.00
N ARG A 37 -7.51 4.21 -21.71
CA ARG A 37 -8.52 3.31 -21.13
C ARG A 37 -9.84 3.34 -21.90
N GLU A 38 -10.27 4.53 -22.31
CA GLU A 38 -11.50 4.74 -23.05
C GLU A 38 -11.44 4.10 -24.45
N ALA A 39 -10.36 4.33 -25.18
CA ALA A 39 -10.13 3.72 -26.49
C ALA A 39 -10.08 2.19 -26.39
N LEU A 40 -9.41 1.65 -25.41
CA LEU A 40 -9.34 0.21 -25.17
C LEU A 40 -10.73 -0.37 -24.85
N ARG A 41 -11.52 0.27 -23.98
CA ARG A 41 -12.89 -0.16 -23.69
C ARG A 41 -13.77 -0.16 -24.93
N ALA A 42 -13.70 0.88 -25.75
CA ALA A 42 -14.45 0.95 -27.00
C ALA A 42 -14.03 -0.16 -27.98
N GLY A 43 -12.75 -0.49 -28.05
CA GLY A 43 -12.23 -1.62 -28.83
C GLY A 43 -12.74 -2.96 -28.30
N LEU A 44 -12.70 -3.17 -26.98
CA LEU A 44 -13.20 -4.39 -26.31
C LEU A 44 -14.71 -4.60 -26.51
N VAL A 45 -15.51 -3.53 -26.51
CA VAL A 45 -16.94 -3.63 -26.87
C VAL A 45 -17.10 -4.26 -28.26
N ARG A 46 -16.36 -3.81 -29.25
CA ARG A 46 -16.43 -4.34 -30.62
C ARG A 46 -15.92 -5.77 -30.73
N ALA A 47 -14.83 -6.10 -30.02
CA ALA A 47 -14.23 -7.42 -30.07
C ALA A 47 -15.03 -8.50 -29.34
N LEU A 48 -15.75 -8.14 -28.27
CA LEU A 48 -16.49 -9.09 -27.44
C LEU A 48 -18.00 -9.11 -27.70
N ALA A 49 -18.54 -8.18 -28.51
CA ALA A 49 -19.95 -8.18 -28.87
C ALA A 49 -20.22 -9.35 -29.81
N THR A 50 -21.17 -10.21 -29.45
CA THR A 50 -21.75 -11.25 -30.29
C THR A 50 -23.23 -10.96 -30.49
N ASP A 51 -23.87 -11.67 -31.46
CA ASP A 51 -25.31 -11.48 -31.72
C ASP A 51 -26.15 -11.78 -30.48
N ASP A 52 -25.69 -12.69 -29.60
CA ASP A 52 -26.44 -13.18 -28.44
C ASP A 52 -26.00 -12.56 -27.10
N ALA A 53 -24.83 -11.88 -27.01
CA ALA A 53 -24.31 -11.35 -25.76
C ALA A 53 -23.50 -10.06 -25.92
N ARG A 54 -23.76 -9.10 -25.05
CA ARG A 54 -22.91 -7.90 -24.88
C ARG A 54 -22.18 -7.94 -23.57
N PRO A 55 -20.85 -7.62 -23.55
CA PRO A 55 -20.11 -7.55 -22.33
C PRO A 55 -20.65 -6.43 -21.42
N THR A 56 -20.70 -6.68 -20.10
CA THR A 56 -21.14 -5.66 -19.14
C THR A 56 -20.09 -4.56 -19.00
N ALA A 57 -20.54 -3.34 -18.72
CA ALA A 57 -19.65 -2.20 -18.49
C ALA A 57 -18.61 -2.49 -17.38
N ALA A 58 -19.03 -3.19 -16.33
CA ALA A 58 -18.15 -3.59 -15.24
C ALA A 58 -17.06 -4.61 -15.68
N HIS A 59 -17.39 -5.51 -16.59
CA HIS A 59 -16.43 -6.46 -17.15
C HIS A 59 -15.38 -5.75 -18.01
N LEU A 60 -15.83 -4.88 -18.92
CA LEU A 60 -14.94 -4.07 -19.76
C LEU A 60 -14.01 -3.17 -18.95
N GLU A 61 -14.54 -2.56 -17.89
CA GLU A 61 -13.72 -1.72 -16.99
C GLU A 61 -12.65 -2.52 -16.28
N ARG A 62 -12.99 -3.71 -15.76
CA ARG A 62 -12.00 -4.59 -15.13
C ARG A 62 -10.88 -5.00 -16.10
N MET A 63 -11.22 -5.33 -17.35
CA MET A 63 -10.24 -5.68 -18.38
C MET A 63 -9.32 -4.50 -18.69
N ALA A 64 -9.87 -3.32 -18.91
CA ALA A 64 -9.10 -2.12 -19.24
C ALA A 64 -8.19 -1.67 -18.08
N VAL A 65 -8.71 -1.67 -16.84
CA VAL A 65 -7.90 -1.37 -15.63
C VAL A 65 -6.82 -2.44 -15.42
N GLY A 66 -7.14 -3.71 -15.65
CA GLY A 66 -6.16 -4.81 -15.57
C GLY A 66 -5.01 -4.62 -16.55
N TRP A 67 -5.31 -4.23 -17.77
CA TRP A 67 -4.31 -3.94 -18.80
C TRP A 67 -3.42 -2.73 -18.45
N GLU A 68 -3.99 -1.62 -17.98
CA GLU A 68 -3.20 -0.47 -17.54
C GLU A 68 -2.22 -0.85 -16.42
N ARG A 69 -2.72 -1.52 -15.38
CA ARG A 69 -1.89 -1.96 -14.26
C ARG A 69 -0.77 -2.91 -14.71
N ARG A 70 -1.11 -3.84 -15.61
CA ARG A 70 -0.12 -4.75 -16.20
C ARG A 70 0.97 -3.97 -16.94
N ARG A 71 0.60 -2.99 -17.77
CA ARG A 71 1.57 -2.11 -18.46
C ARG A 71 2.48 -1.35 -17.51
N GLU A 72 1.94 -0.82 -16.42
CA GLU A 72 2.73 -0.14 -15.38
C GLU A 72 3.75 -1.08 -14.73
N VAL A 73 3.33 -2.31 -14.39
CA VAL A 73 4.23 -3.32 -13.83
C VAL A 73 5.32 -3.66 -14.82
N LEU A 74 4.97 -4.04 -16.05
CA LEU A 74 5.93 -4.41 -17.09
C LEU A 74 6.90 -3.26 -17.42
N GLY A 75 6.38 -2.04 -17.59
CA GLY A 75 7.22 -0.86 -17.83
C GLY A 75 8.15 -0.54 -16.66
N THR A 76 7.75 -0.86 -15.43
CA THR A 76 8.62 -0.72 -14.25
C THR A 76 9.73 -1.76 -14.26
N LEU A 77 9.40 -3.03 -14.55
CA LEU A 77 10.38 -4.12 -14.67
C LEU A 77 11.39 -3.82 -15.77
N ASP A 78 10.94 -3.34 -16.93
CA ASP A 78 11.81 -3.03 -18.06
C ASP A 78 12.77 -1.87 -17.74
N ARG A 79 12.29 -0.82 -17.07
CA ARG A 79 13.15 0.28 -16.61
C ARG A 79 14.22 -0.19 -15.62
N LEU A 80 13.85 -1.06 -14.67
CA LEU A 80 14.80 -1.60 -13.69
C LEU A 80 15.85 -2.49 -14.36
N ARG A 81 15.42 -3.38 -15.27
CA ARG A 81 16.33 -4.25 -16.04
C ARG A 81 17.27 -3.45 -16.93
N SER A 82 16.74 -2.44 -17.62
CA SER A 82 17.55 -1.52 -18.46
C SER A 82 18.57 -0.73 -17.63
N ALA A 83 18.28 -0.49 -16.34
CA ALA A 83 19.24 0.09 -15.41
C ALA A 83 20.24 -0.92 -14.83
N GLY A 84 20.22 -2.17 -15.28
CA GLY A 84 21.10 -3.25 -14.82
C GLY A 84 20.73 -3.81 -13.46
N ILE A 85 19.47 -3.66 -13.04
CA ILE A 85 18.97 -4.19 -11.76
C ILE A 85 18.34 -5.56 -12.02
N SER A 86 18.80 -6.58 -11.29
CA SER A 86 18.15 -7.88 -11.27
C SER A 86 16.82 -7.75 -10.57
N VAL A 87 15.72 -8.03 -11.26
CA VAL A 87 14.37 -7.86 -10.71
C VAL A 87 13.43 -8.95 -11.23
N GLU A 88 12.61 -9.47 -10.30
CA GLU A 88 11.47 -10.32 -10.63
C GLU A 88 10.17 -9.73 -10.07
N TYR A 89 9.06 -10.23 -10.60
CA TYR A 89 7.73 -9.88 -10.12
C TYR A 89 6.97 -11.15 -9.71
N VAL A 90 6.36 -11.10 -8.54
CA VAL A 90 5.53 -12.17 -7.99
C VAL A 90 4.09 -11.67 -7.91
N GLN A 91 3.20 -12.35 -8.62
CA GLN A 91 1.77 -12.09 -8.41
C GLN A 91 1.37 -12.66 -7.05
N LEU A 92 0.97 -11.79 -6.14
CA LEU A 92 0.70 -12.13 -4.74
C LEU A 92 -0.40 -11.24 -4.16
N ASP A 93 -1.40 -11.87 -3.56
CA ASP A 93 -2.29 -11.16 -2.63
C ASP A 93 -1.69 -11.24 -1.23
N ILE A 94 -1.34 -10.07 -0.69
CA ILE A 94 -0.70 -9.96 0.63
C ILE A 94 -1.62 -10.44 1.77
N THR A 95 -2.93 -10.53 1.54
CA THR A 95 -3.91 -11.01 2.52
C THR A 95 -3.98 -12.54 2.59
N ASP A 96 -3.42 -13.25 1.60
CA ASP A 96 -3.30 -14.71 1.57
C ASP A 96 -2.02 -15.14 2.30
N GLY A 97 -2.15 -15.50 3.58
CA GLY A 97 -1.02 -15.89 4.43
C GLY A 97 -0.22 -17.08 3.88
N PRO A 98 -0.85 -18.20 3.47
CA PRO A 98 -0.17 -19.31 2.82
C PRO A 98 0.60 -18.91 1.57
N ALA A 99 0.03 -18.09 0.69
CA ALA A 99 0.71 -17.60 -0.51
C ALA A 99 1.91 -16.69 -0.17
N VAL A 100 1.78 -15.85 0.86
CA VAL A 100 2.89 -15.01 1.36
C VAL A 100 4.03 -15.89 1.90
N ALA A 101 3.72 -16.89 2.70
CA ALA A 101 4.71 -17.83 3.25
C ALA A 101 5.44 -18.56 2.12
N ALA A 102 4.71 -19.12 1.15
CA ALA A 102 5.30 -19.82 0.00
C ALA A 102 6.20 -18.88 -0.84
N ALA A 103 5.80 -17.62 -1.03
CA ALA A 103 6.62 -16.63 -1.75
C ALA A 103 7.93 -16.32 -1.01
N VAL A 104 7.88 -16.12 0.31
CA VAL A 104 9.07 -15.87 1.13
C VAL A 104 10.00 -17.09 1.15
N ASP A 105 9.45 -18.31 1.30
CA ASP A 105 10.24 -19.54 1.25
C ASP A 105 10.93 -19.72 -0.11
N ARG A 106 10.24 -19.42 -1.21
CA ARG A 106 10.84 -19.44 -2.55
C ARG A 106 11.99 -18.43 -2.66
N ILE A 107 11.83 -17.20 -2.18
CA ILE A 107 12.90 -16.20 -2.18
C ILE A 107 14.12 -16.72 -1.40
N HIS A 108 13.91 -17.33 -0.23
CA HIS A 108 15.02 -17.94 0.53
C HIS A 108 15.67 -19.12 -0.21
N SER A 109 14.89 -19.94 -0.92
CA SER A 109 15.41 -21.06 -1.74
C SER A 109 16.25 -20.56 -2.90
N ASP A 110 15.76 -19.54 -3.62
CA ASP A 110 16.36 -19.08 -4.88
C ASP A 110 17.59 -18.15 -4.62
N HIS A 111 17.55 -17.36 -3.54
CA HIS A 111 18.56 -16.33 -3.25
C HIS A 111 19.32 -16.55 -1.94
N GLY A 112 18.96 -17.56 -1.16
CA GLY A 112 19.61 -17.91 0.12
C GLY A 112 19.30 -16.95 1.27
N ARG A 113 18.78 -15.75 1.01
CA ARG A 113 18.52 -14.70 2.00
C ARG A 113 17.44 -13.73 1.55
N LEU A 114 16.86 -13.04 2.55
CA LEU A 114 15.99 -11.89 2.37
C LEU A 114 16.43 -10.81 3.37
N ASP A 115 17.00 -9.71 2.86
CA ASP A 115 17.62 -8.70 3.72
C ASP A 115 16.65 -7.61 4.17
N ILE A 116 15.85 -7.10 3.24
CA ILE A 116 14.98 -5.96 3.47
C ILE A 116 13.59 -6.29 2.95
N VAL A 117 12.59 -6.05 3.77
CA VAL A 117 11.18 -6.14 3.39
C VAL A 117 10.56 -4.77 3.48
N VAL A 118 9.83 -4.38 2.43
CA VAL A 118 9.04 -3.15 2.40
C VAL A 118 7.57 -3.50 2.23
N HIS A 119 6.77 -3.29 3.25
CA HIS A 119 5.33 -3.41 3.16
C HIS A 119 4.72 -2.10 2.65
N GLY A 120 4.54 -2.02 1.34
CA GLY A 120 3.93 -0.87 0.65
C GLY A 120 2.50 -1.12 0.17
N ALA A 121 1.94 -2.32 0.40
CA ALA A 121 0.59 -2.62 -0.06
C ALA A 121 -0.47 -1.75 0.64
N GLY A 122 -1.45 -1.31 -0.12
CA GLY A 122 -2.55 -0.51 0.38
C GLY A 122 -3.63 -0.31 -0.68
N VAL A 123 -4.84 -0.08 -0.23
CA VAL A 123 -5.99 0.30 -1.05
C VAL A 123 -6.67 1.50 -0.42
N LEU A 124 -7.35 2.29 -1.22
CA LEU A 124 -8.13 3.44 -0.78
C LEU A 124 -9.61 3.13 -0.88
N ALA A 125 -10.38 3.58 0.10
CA ALA A 125 -11.82 3.67 0.07
C ALA A 125 -12.19 5.05 0.62
N ASP A 126 -12.04 6.07 -0.25
CA ASP A 126 -12.19 7.47 0.13
C ASP A 126 -13.67 7.87 0.07
N HIS A 127 -14.34 7.70 1.21
CA HIS A 127 -15.74 8.05 1.43
C HIS A 127 -15.91 8.69 2.81
N ARG A 128 -17.00 9.41 3.00
CA ARG A 128 -17.39 9.84 4.35
C ARG A 128 -17.63 8.60 5.21
N VAL A 129 -17.35 8.67 6.49
CA VAL A 129 -17.51 7.53 7.40
C VAL A 129 -18.93 6.96 7.39
N THR A 130 -19.94 7.80 7.15
CA THR A 130 -21.35 7.41 7.03
C THR A 130 -21.72 6.72 5.73
N GLU A 131 -20.82 6.72 4.75
CA GLU A 131 -21.00 6.15 3.40
C GLU A 131 -20.11 4.91 3.19
N LEU A 132 -19.18 4.64 4.12
CA LEU A 132 -18.31 3.47 4.07
C LEU A 132 -19.11 2.19 4.36
N THR A 133 -18.97 1.19 3.48
CA THR A 133 -19.50 -0.14 3.76
C THR A 133 -18.51 -0.96 4.60
N PRO A 134 -18.99 -1.98 5.35
CA PRO A 134 -18.11 -2.88 6.08
C PRO A 134 -17.04 -3.52 5.18
N GLU A 135 -17.40 -3.92 3.96
CA GLU A 135 -16.50 -4.57 3.01
C GLU A 135 -15.38 -3.62 2.55
N GLN A 136 -15.69 -2.34 2.37
CA GLN A 136 -14.69 -1.31 2.04
C GLN A 136 -13.72 -1.09 3.20
N ILE A 137 -14.24 -1.04 4.43
CA ILE A 137 -13.41 -0.94 5.64
C ILE A 137 -12.50 -2.16 5.74
N ASP A 138 -13.08 -3.36 5.65
CA ASP A 138 -12.33 -4.61 5.74
C ASP A 138 -11.25 -4.71 4.66
N GLN A 139 -11.54 -4.33 3.44
CA GLN A 139 -10.55 -4.36 2.36
C GLN A 139 -9.34 -3.47 2.67
N VAL A 140 -9.56 -2.28 3.22
CA VAL A 140 -8.47 -1.36 3.59
C VAL A 140 -7.67 -1.93 4.76
N LEU A 141 -8.35 -2.39 5.84
CA LEU A 141 -7.72 -2.92 7.04
C LEU A 141 -6.95 -4.20 6.74
N GLN A 142 -7.55 -5.15 6.03
CA GLN A 142 -6.91 -6.43 5.70
C GLN A 142 -5.66 -6.24 4.84
N THR A 143 -5.72 -5.40 3.79
CA THR A 143 -4.57 -5.19 2.93
C THR A 143 -3.37 -4.65 3.73
N LYS A 144 -3.57 -3.73 4.65
CA LYS A 144 -2.49 -3.15 5.44
C LYS A 144 -2.14 -4.01 6.66
N ILE A 145 -3.11 -4.34 7.50
CA ILE A 145 -2.84 -4.95 8.81
C ILE A 145 -2.61 -6.46 8.67
N THR A 146 -3.53 -7.17 8.01
CA THR A 146 -3.36 -8.62 7.80
C THR A 146 -2.17 -8.87 6.89
N GLY A 147 -1.96 -8.05 5.86
CA GLY A 147 -0.78 -8.12 5.01
C GLY A 147 0.53 -7.97 5.78
N ALA A 148 0.63 -6.99 6.68
CA ALA A 148 1.81 -6.83 7.55
C ALA A 148 2.02 -8.05 8.46
N ARG A 149 0.95 -8.58 9.06
CA ARG A 149 1.01 -9.77 9.92
C ARG A 149 1.43 -11.02 9.16
N ASN A 150 0.94 -11.22 7.94
CA ASN A 150 1.34 -12.33 7.08
C ASN A 150 2.84 -12.26 6.74
N LEU A 151 3.35 -11.07 6.39
CA LEU A 151 4.79 -10.86 6.21
C LEU A 151 5.57 -11.17 7.48
N ALA A 152 5.12 -10.63 8.63
CA ALA A 152 5.76 -10.85 9.93
C ALA A 152 5.81 -12.32 10.35
N ALA A 153 4.81 -13.10 9.96
CA ALA A 153 4.76 -14.54 10.21
C ALA A 153 5.68 -15.33 9.26
N ALA A 154 5.85 -14.88 8.02
CA ALA A 154 6.60 -15.57 6.98
C ALA A 154 8.11 -15.29 7.02
N VAL A 155 8.53 -14.06 7.38
CA VAL A 155 9.95 -13.69 7.32
C VAL A 155 10.79 -14.34 8.41
N ARG A 156 12.03 -14.70 8.07
CA ARG A 156 13.03 -15.20 9.03
C ARG A 156 13.71 -14.01 9.71
N LYS A 157 13.21 -13.66 10.88
CA LYS A 157 13.59 -12.44 11.61
C LYS A 157 15.08 -12.36 11.92
N ASP A 158 15.73 -13.50 12.18
CA ASP A 158 17.16 -13.56 12.52
C ASP A 158 18.07 -13.22 11.33
N SER A 159 17.60 -13.39 10.10
CA SER A 159 18.34 -13.07 8.88
C SER A 159 17.91 -11.77 8.21
N LEU A 160 16.76 -11.22 8.62
CA LEU A 160 16.26 -9.96 8.11
C LEU A 160 17.07 -8.80 8.69
N ARG A 161 17.50 -7.88 7.82
CA ARG A 161 18.24 -6.69 8.25
C ARG A 161 17.31 -5.54 8.59
N ARG A 162 16.14 -5.45 7.93
CA ARG A 162 15.16 -4.39 8.17
C ARG A 162 13.77 -4.73 7.63
N LEU A 163 12.76 -4.33 8.37
CA LEU A 163 11.37 -4.26 7.89
C LEU A 163 10.93 -2.80 7.85
N LEU A 164 10.45 -2.35 6.70
CA LEU A 164 9.89 -1.02 6.50
C LEU A 164 8.40 -1.12 6.19
N MET A 165 7.57 -0.33 6.86
CA MET A 165 6.14 -0.23 6.61
C MET A 165 5.80 1.16 6.08
N ILE A 166 5.28 1.22 4.87
CA ILE A 166 4.84 2.49 4.29
C ILE A 166 3.48 2.85 4.86
N THR A 167 3.45 3.96 5.59
CA THR A 167 2.26 4.51 6.20
C THR A 167 1.96 5.91 5.68
N SER A 168 1.12 6.66 6.35
CA SER A 168 0.69 7.99 5.91
C SER A 168 0.53 8.94 7.08
N VAL A 169 0.82 10.21 6.85
CA VAL A 169 0.48 11.31 7.78
C VAL A 169 -0.99 11.31 8.17
N ALA A 170 -1.86 10.75 7.33
CA ALA A 170 -3.27 10.58 7.66
C ALA A 170 -3.51 9.70 8.91
N GLY A 171 -2.61 8.77 9.22
CA GLY A 171 -2.67 7.95 10.43
C GLY A 171 -2.50 8.75 11.72
N TRP A 172 -1.81 9.89 11.66
CA TRP A 172 -1.52 10.76 12.81
C TRP A 172 -2.49 11.94 12.91
N TYR A 173 -2.82 12.54 11.77
CA TYR A 173 -3.53 13.83 11.73
C TYR A 173 -4.93 13.71 11.15
N GLY A 174 -5.29 12.50 10.68
CA GLY A 174 -6.53 12.27 9.94
C GLY A 174 -6.51 12.91 8.54
N ASN A 175 -7.46 12.51 7.72
CA ASN A 175 -7.81 13.20 6.49
C ASN A 175 -9.30 12.98 6.22
N PRO A 176 -10.09 14.06 6.00
CA PRO A 176 -11.51 13.91 5.67
C PRO A 176 -11.73 12.94 4.52
N GLY A 177 -12.66 12.00 4.70
CA GLY A 177 -12.96 10.96 3.73
C GLY A 177 -12.05 9.72 3.80
N GLN A 178 -11.05 9.68 4.68
CA GLN A 178 -10.07 8.58 4.77
C GLN A 178 -10.06 7.87 6.13
N ALA A 179 -11.20 7.73 6.79
CA ALA A 179 -11.26 7.18 8.15
C ALA A 179 -10.65 5.77 8.26
N ALA A 180 -11.04 4.83 7.39
CA ALA A 180 -10.50 3.48 7.37
C ALA A 180 -9.00 3.46 7.02
N TYR A 181 -8.59 4.28 6.04
CA TYR A 181 -7.19 4.41 5.65
C TYR A 181 -6.32 4.99 6.77
N ALA A 182 -6.79 6.03 7.44
CA ALA A 182 -6.12 6.63 8.59
C ALA A 182 -5.94 5.61 9.73
N ALA A 183 -7.03 4.89 10.09
CA ALA A 183 -7.00 3.85 11.11
C ALA A 183 -5.99 2.73 10.76
N ALA A 184 -6.00 2.24 9.53
CA ALA A 184 -5.08 1.20 9.08
C ALA A 184 -3.61 1.63 9.18
N ASN A 185 -3.28 2.85 8.73
CA ASN A 185 -1.92 3.38 8.84
C ASN A 185 -1.50 3.56 10.29
N ARG A 186 -2.40 4.04 11.18
CA ARG A 186 -2.09 4.19 12.60
C ARG A 186 -1.81 2.84 13.29
N VAL A 187 -2.54 1.79 12.90
CA VAL A 187 -2.27 0.43 13.39
C VAL A 187 -0.89 -0.05 12.93
N LEU A 188 -0.50 0.21 11.67
CA LEU A 188 0.85 -0.14 11.20
C LEU A 188 1.95 0.58 11.98
N ASP A 189 1.75 1.86 12.32
CA ASP A 189 2.70 2.61 13.14
C ASP A 189 2.86 1.98 14.54
N ALA A 190 1.74 1.54 15.14
CA ALA A 190 1.76 0.86 16.43
C ALA A 190 2.44 -0.54 16.35
N LEU A 191 2.17 -1.30 15.28
CA LEU A 191 2.82 -2.59 15.03
C LEU A 191 4.33 -2.41 14.80
N ALA A 192 4.76 -1.36 14.09
CA ALA A 192 6.17 -1.08 13.90
C ALA A 192 6.87 -0.84 15.24
N ALA A 193 6.28 -0.04 16.13
CA ALA A 193 6.83 0.24 17.44
C ALA A 193 6.91 -1.04 18.33
N ASP A 194 5.87 -1.87 18.29
CA ASP A 194 5.86 -3.14 19.02
C ASP A 194 6.91 -4.11 18.49
N TRP A 195 6.99 -4.27 17.17
CA TRP A 195 7.95 -5.20 16.58
C TRP A 195 9.39 -4.72 16.68
N ASP A 196 9.66 -3.42 16.55
CA ASP A 196 11.01 -2.86 16.76
C ASP A 196 11.54 -3.14 18.19
N ALA A 197 10.64 -3.09 19.17
CA ALA A 197 11.00 -3.40 20.57
C ALA A 197 11.30 -4.89 20.82
N HIS A 198 10.81 -5.82 19.96
CA HIS A 198 10.86 -7.26 20.21
C HIS A 198 11.62 -8.05 19.16
N TRP A 199 11.93 -7.47 18.00
CA TRP A 199 12.64 -8.18 16.92
C TRP A 199 14.13 -7.93 16.97
N PRO A 200 14.93 -8.88 16.46
CA PRO A 200 16.39 -8.72 16.39
C PRO A 200 16.85 -7.72 15.31
N CYS A 201 15.96 -7.29 14.44
CA CYS A 201 16.23 -6.31 13.39
C CYS A 201 15.32 -5.09 13.52
N PRO A 202 15.77 -3.90 13.05
CA PRO A 202 14.95 -2.70 13.06
C PRO A 202 13.66 -2.84 12.27
N VAL A 203 12.57 -2.36 12.85
CA VAL A 203 11.26 -2.24 12.19
C VAL A 203 10.84 -0.78 12.22
N THR A 204 10.64 -0.19 11.05
CA THR A 204 10.32 1.23 10.93
C THR A 204 9.05 1.44 10.13
N SER A 205 8.11 2.23 10.65
CA SER A 205 7.02 2.79 9.85
C SER A 205 7.44 4.17 9.32
N ILE A 206 7.15 4.40 8.04
CA ILE A 206 7.45 5.67 7.36
C ILE A 206 6.13 6.29 6.92
N SER A 207 5.71 7.33 7.64
CA SER A 207 4.51 8.11 7.36
C SER A 207 4.81 9.17 6.31
N PHE A 208 4.39 8.92 5.07
CA PHE A 208 4.54 9.90 4.01
C PHE A 208 3.39 10.90 3.96
N GLY A 209 3.72 12.16 3.67
CA GLY A 209 2.79 13.14 3.13
C GLY A 209 2.40 12.83 1.68
N PRO A 210 1.58 13.68 1.03
CA PRO A 210 1.19 13.48 -0.36
C PRO A 210 2.39 13.65 -1.31
N TRP A 211 2.50 12.74 -2.28
CA TRP A 211 3.57 12.76 -3.29
C TRP A 211 3.15 13.54 -4.54
N ASP A 212 4.09 14.26 -5.14
CA ASP A 212 3.91 14.86 -6.46
C ASP A 212 4.03 13.82 -7.58
N GLY A 213 3.18 13.92 -8.59
CA GLY A 213 3.28 13.12 -9.83
C GLY A 213 2.89 11.65 -9.73
N SER A 214 2.47 11.14 -8.59
CA SER A 214 1.94 9.78 -8.47
C SER A 214 0.41 9.80 -8.52
N GLY A 215 -0.18 9.43 -9.64
CA GLY A 215 -1.58 9.07 -9.92
C GLY A 215 -2.74 9.50 -9.01
N MET A 216 -2.50 9.73 -7.75
CA MET A 216 -3.52 10.09 -6.75
C MET A 216 -3.67 11.59 -6.53
N ALA A 217 -2.69 12.42 -6.91
CA ALA A 217 -2.74 13.87 -6.74
C ALA A 217 -3.08 14.60 -8.04
N THR A 218 -4.37 14.72 -8.35
CA THR A 218 -4.84 15.62 -9.42
C THR A 218 -4.50 17.08 -9.07
N GLU A 219 -4.48 17.99 -10.06
CA GLU A 219 -4.24 19.42 -9.79
C GLU A 219 -5.27 20.01 -8.79
N GLN A 220 -6.49 19.50 -8.79
CA GLN A 220 -7.51 19.87 -7.80
C GLN A 220 -7.10 19.45 -6.38
N ILE A 221 -6.60 18.23 -6.22
CA ILE A 221 -6.11 17.70 -4.93
C ILE A 221 -4.87 18.48 -4.47
N ARG A 222 -3.93 18.79 -5.39
CA ARG A 222 -2.76 19.63 -5.06
C ARG A 222 -3.18 21.02 -4.57
N ARG A 223 -4.20 21.61 -5.20
CA ARG A 223 -4.74 22.91 -4.78
C ARG A 223 -5.35 22.87 -3.39
N GLN A 224 -6.09 21.79 -3.06
CA GLN A 224 -6.64 21.55 -1.73
C GLN A 224 -5.53 21.37 -0.68
N PHE A 225 -4.47 20.63 -0.98
CA PHE A 225 -3.32 20.51 -0.09
C PHE A 225 -2.65 21.86 0.18
N ARG A 226 -2.36 22.63 -0.86
CA ARG A 226 -1.78 23.98 -0.70
C ARG A 226 -2.65 24.90 0.16
N GLN A 227 -3.98 24.87 -0.02
CA GLN A 227 -4.91 25.65 0.81
C GLN A 227 -4.90 25.27 2.28
N ARG A 228 -4.54 24.02 2.59
CA ARG A 228 -4.39 23.49 3.95
C ARG A 228 -2.97 23.63 4.50
N GLY A 229 -2.05 24.28 3.78
CA GLY A 229 -0.65 24.40 4.16
C GLY A 229 0.13 23.08 4.07
N VAL A 230 -0.38 22.10 3.33
CA VAL A 230 0.30 20.81 3.10
C VAL A 230 1.10 20.88 1.81
N GLU A 231 2.41 20.67 1.90
CA GLU A 231 3.27 20.59 0.72
C GLU A 231 3.29 19.16 0.17
N VAL A 232 3.22 19.03 -1.14
CA VAL A 232 3.42 17.75 -1.81
C VAL A 232 4.91 17.42 -1.85
N ILE A 233 5.24 16.17 -1.62
CA ILE A 233 6.63 15.68 -1.61
C ILE A 233 7.12 15.59 -3.05
N ASP A 234 8.20 16.29 -3.37
CA ASP A 234 8.92 16.07 -4.62
C ASP A 234 9.42 14.63 -4.71
N ARG A 235 9.29 14.02 -5.89
CA ARG A 235 9.64 12.60 -6.07
C ARG A 235 11.09 12.31 -5.73
N ALA A 236 12.04 13.15 -6.18
CA ALA A 236 13.45 12.92 -5.94
C ALA A 236 13.80 13.08 -4.46
N ALA A 237 13.24 14.12 -3.82
CA ALA A 237 13.42 14.37 -2.39
C ALA A 237 12.82 13.23 -1.53
N GLY A 238 11.62 12.77 -1.86
CA GLY A 238 10.98 11.67 -1.13
C GLY A 238 11.71 10.34 -1.27
N VAL A 239 12.22 10.04 -2.48
CA VAL A 239 13.05 8.84 -2.72
C VAL A 239 14.36 8.95 -1.96
N ALA A 240 15.02 10.11 -1.93
CA ALA A 240 16.25 10.32 -1.18
C ALA A 240 16.02 10.08 0.31
N ALA A 241 14.97 10.69 0.88
CA ALA A 241 14.61 10.49 2.28
C ALA A 241 14.30 9.02 2.60
N PHE A 242 13.57 8.32 1.73
CA PHE A 242 13.31 6.89 1.91
C PHE A 242 14.59 6.05 1.89
N LEU A 243 15.52 6.35 0.97
CA LEU A 243 16.79 5.63 0.90
C LEU A 243 17.68 5.92 2.12
N ASP A 244 17.63 7.12 2.66
CA ASP A 244 18.33 7.46 3.89
C ASP A 244 17.78 6.65 5.07
N GLU A 245 16.47 6.42 5.14
CA GLU A 245 15.86 5.56 6.17
C GLU A 245 16.23 4.07 6.02
N ILE A 246 16.55 3.61 4.81
CA ILE A 246 17.06 2.24 4.61
C ILE A 246 18.45 2.07 5.23
N ASP A 247 19.30 3.08 5.13
CA ASP A 247 20.71 2.99 5.54
C ASP A 247 20.94 3.40 6.98
N GLN A 248 20.15 4.31 7.49
CA GLN A 248 20.29 4.80 8.86
C GLN A 248 19.43 3.97 9.81
N HIS A 249 19.89 3.84 11.04
CA HIS A 249 19.07 3.32 12.13
C HIS A 249 18.38 4.53 12.78
N PRO A 250 17.10 4.78 12.52
CA PRO A 250 16.41 5.91 13.12
C PRO A 250 16.32 5.73 14.64
N PRO A 251 16.38 6.80 15.41
CA PRO A 251 16.26 6.74 16.87
C PRO A 251 14.86 6.31 17.34
N THR A 252 13.88 6.28 16.45
CA THR A 252 12.50 5.88 16.74
C THR A 252 11.98 4.93 15.66
N PRO A 253 11.07 3.99 16.00
CA PRO A 253 10.47 3.07 15.04
C PRO A 253 9.46 3.76 14.09
N HIS A 254 9.29 5.06 14.17
CA HIS A 254 8.39 5.85 13.35
C HIS A 254 9.07 7.12 12.83
N VAL A 255 8.99 7.30 11.51
CA VAL A 255 9.51 8.47 10.79
C VAL A 255 8.38 9.13 10.01
N LEU A 256 8.35 10.47 9.99
CA LEU A 256 7.43 11.24 9.18
C LEU A 256 8.22 11.99 8.10
N ILE A 257 7.86 11.74 6.84
CA ILE A 257 8.42 12.45 5.69
C ILE A 257 7.33 13.29 5.04
N GLY A 258 7.44 14.60 5.18
CA GLY A 258 6.47 15.56 4.64
C GLY A 258 6.53 16.91 5.31
N ARG A 259 5.80 17.88 4.74
CA ARG A 259 5.63 19.22 5.30
C ARG A 259 4.16 19.58 5.34
N GLY A 260 3.73 20.14 6.49
CA GLY A 260 2.34 20.53 6.67
C GLY A 260 2.10 21.17 8.03
N PRO A 261 0.88 21.64 8.31
CA PRO A 261 0.53 22.33 9.54
C PRO A 261 0.70 21.46 10.80
N TRP A 262 0.77 20.13 10.62
CA TRP A 262 1.06 19.18 11.70
C TRP A 262 2.43 19.35 12.35
N LEU A 263 3.40 19.97 11.67
CA LEU A 263 4.71 20.28 12.26
C LEU A 263 4.62 21.39 13.33
N GLN A 264 3.53 22.13 13.37
CA GLN A 264 3.27 23.18 14.36
C GLN A 264 2.40 22.70 15.54
N SER A 265 1.72 21.56 15.39
CA SER A 265 1.00 20.92 16.47
C SER A 265 1.99 20.14 17.33
N THR A 266 2.19 20.54 18.56
CA THR A 266 2.89 19.74 19.58
C THR A 266 2.19 18.38 19.64
N ILE A 267 2.83 17.33 19.14
CA ILE A 267 2.43 15.96 19.47
C ILE A 267 2.55 15.89 21.00
N PRO A 268 1.47 15.57 21.73
CA PRO A 268 1.58 15.38 23.16
C PRO A 268 2.67 14.34 23.39
N ASP A 269 3.68 14.73 24.16
CA ASP A 269 4.81 13.87 24.47
C ASP A 269 4.29 12.53 24.96
N ALA A 270 4.73 11.44 24.35
CA ALA A 270 4.33 10.08 24.74
C ALA A 270 4.65 9.76 26.22
N ALA A 271 5.47 10.61 26.85
CA ALA A 271 5.82 10.57 28.27
C ALA A 271 4.69 11.05 29.19
N THR A 272 3.67 11.75 28.68
CA THR A 272 2.53 12.19 29.49
C THR A 272 1.33 11.24 29.32
N ARG A 273 1.55 9.95 29.34
CA ARG A 273 0.46 8.99 29.56
C ARG A 273 0.03 9.12 31.03
N GLN A 274 -1.00 9.89 31.27
CA GLN A 274 -1.84 9.67 32.44
C GLN A 274 -2.33 8.23 32.35
N THR A 275 -1.96 7.42 33.32
CA THR A 275 -2.52 6.08 33.51
C THR A 275 -4.04 6.22 33.46
N PRO A 276 -4.76 5.50 32.59
CA PRO A 276 -6.21 5.60 32.59
C PRO A 276 -6.70 5.22 33.99
N GLU A 277 -7.44 6.13 34.59
CA GLU A 277 -8.16 5.84 35.84
C GLU A 277 -8.94 4.55 35.64
N ARG A 278 -8.72 3.57 36.52
CA ARG A 278 -9.42 2.29 36.47
C ARG A 278 -10.92 2.60 36.50
N VAL A 279 -11.58 2.37 35.36
CA VAL A 279 -13.04 2.35 35.32
C VAL A 279 -13.47 1.26 36.31
N ALA A 280 -14.19 1.65 37.39
CA ALA A 280 -14.72 0.72 38.37
C ALA A 280 -15.55 -0.36 37.63
N GLU A 281 -15.27 -1.62 37.92
CA GLU A 281 -16.08 -2.73 37.42
C GLU A 281 -17.55 -2.52 37.82
N PRO A 282 -18.50 -2.72 36.90
CA PRO A 282 -19.92 -2.64 37.26
C PRO A 282 -20.25 -3.71 38.32
N GLU A 283 -20.89 -3.32 39.37
CA GLU A 283 -21.36 -4.24 40.42
C GLU A 283 -22.23 -5.37 39.81
N PRO A 284 -22.07 -6.63 40.25
CA PRO A 284 -22.87 -7.73 39.75
C PRO A 284 -24.36 -7.51 40.10
N LEU A 285 -25.19 -7.62 39.06
CA LEU A 285 -26.64 -7.58 39.23
C LEU A 285 -27.08 -8.66 40.17
N THR A 286 -27.55 -8.26 41.37
CA THR A 286 -28.20 -9.16 42.35
C THR A 286 -29.51 -9.67 41.75
N THR A 287 -29.58 -10.96 41.45
CA THR A 287 -30.83 -11.65 41.09
C THR A 287 -31.71 -11.70 42.32
N GLY A 288 -32.71 -10.80 42.40
CA GLY A 288 -33.76 -10.87 43.38
C GLY A 288 -34.64 -12.11 43.19
N SER A 289 -34.56 -13.04 44.12
CA SER A 289 -35.48 -14.15 44.21
C SER A 289 -36.87 -13.59 44.58
N ARG A 290 -37.87 -13.79 43.74
CA ARG A 290 -39.28 -13.67 44.12
C ARG A 290 -39.74 -14.99 44.70
N SER A 291 -40.09 -14.96 45.95
CA SER A 291 -40.97 -15.95 46.63
C SER A 291 -42.43 -15.78 46.18
#